data_93f3e16fe05afa9da9fe81aa60b26304
#
_entry.id   93f3e16fe05afa9da9fe81aa60b26304
#
_cell.length_a   1.000
_cell.length_b   1.000
_cell.length_c   1.000
_cell.angle_alpha   90.00
_cell.angle_beta   90.00
_cell.angle_gamma   90.00
#
_symmetry.space_group_name_H-M   'P 1'
#
loop_
_entity.id
_entity.type
_entity.pdbx_description
1 polymer ?
#
loop_
_entity_poly.entity_id
_entity_poly.type
_entity_poly.pdbx_seq_one_letter_code
_entity_poly.pdbx_strand_id
1 'polypeptide(L)'
;MYKRQNQSDVVILTGGLGPTKDDITKKTLAELFGSRLVCDQTVADHVRRMLEARGIEYNRLNRDQALVPACCTVLFNAHGTAPGMWFEQNGKVVVSLPGVPFEMEHLMTDEVMPRLKARFSLRQIVHRTLITAGLAESMLAEKIADWENALPPYLHLAYLPAPGVVRLRLSAYEVEGESVSHEIDRQFAALQRIIPRYVLGFERATMQEIVHNLLTRRRQTLATAESCTGGSIAARFTAIPGASAYFLCGVVAYSNESKSNLLGVDPLSLIPISEPTRLR
;
A
#
# COMPACT_ATOMS: atom_id res chain seq x y z
N MET A 1 -21.28 -12.25 8.26
CA MET A 1 -20.43 -12.11 9.43
C MET A 1 -20.24 -13.45 10.17
N TYR A 2 -21.30 -14.11 10.63
CA TYR A 2 -21.24 -15.39 11.40
C TYR A 2 -20.45 -16.54 10.79
N LYS A 3 -20.43 -16.69 9.47
CA LYS A 3 -19.75 -17.83 8.82
C LYS A 3 -18.21 -17.79 8.87
N ARG A 4 -17.60 -16.62 8.96
CA ARG A 4 -16.13 -16.47 8.96
C ARG A 4 -15.51 -16.56 10.35
N GLN A 5 -16.23 -16.22 11.39
CA GLN A 5 -15.74 -16.29 12.78
C GLN A 5 -15.40 -17.72 13.23
N ASN A 6 -16.11 -18.72 12.68
CA ASN A 6 -15.82 -20.13 13.00
C ASN A 6 -14.62 -20.70 12.24
N GLN A 7 -14.13 -19.99 11.21
CA GLN A 7 -13.06 -20.45 10.33
C GLN A 7 -11.72 -19.72 10.53
N SER A 8 -11.69 -18.68 11.38
CA SER A 8 -10.52 -17.83 11.56
C SER A 8 -10.29 -17.53 13.04
N ASP A 9 -9.04 -17.41 13.45
CA ASP A 9 -8.65 -16.99 14.80
C ASP A 9 -8.73 -15.47 14.96
N VAL A 10 -8.56 -14.74 13.85
CA VAL A 10 -8.64 -13.28 13.83
C VAL A 10 -9.56 -12.83 12.69
N VAL A 11 -10.50 -11.95 12.99
CA VAL A 11 -11.38 -11.29 12.01
C VAL A 11 -11.20 -9.80 12.12
N ILE A 12 -10.86 -9.15 11.01
CA ILE A 12 -10.73 -7.70 10.93
C ILE A 12 -11.84 -7.15 10.04
N LEU A 13 -12.55 -6.16 10.56
CA LEU A 13 -13.68 -5.48 9.91
C LEU A 13 -13.31 -4.02 9.75
N THR A 14 -13.68 -3.41 8.63
CA THR A 14 -13.49 -1.97 8.40
C THR A 14 -14.79 -1.33 7.95
N GLY A 15 -15.08 -0.12 8.49
CA GLY A 15 -16.23 0.67 8.14
C GLY A 15 -17.46 0.47 9.03
N GLY A 16 -18.46 1.31 8.80
CA GLY A 16 -19.74 1.29 9.50
C GLY A 16 -19.68 1.75 10.96
N LEU A 17 -18.65 2.54 11.32
CA LEU A 17 -18.47 3.09 12.68
C LEU A 17 -18.84 4.57 12.80
N GLY A 18 -19.25 5.20 11.73
CA GLY A 18 -19.64 6.61 11.68
C GLY A 18 -20.97 6.91 12.38
N PRO A 19 -21.43 8.18 12.30
CA PRO A 19 -22.64 8.64 12.98
C PRO A 19 -23.91 8.47 12.15
N THR A 20 -23.83 7.90 10.92
CA THR A 20 -24.98 7.83 10.02
C THR A 20 -25.86 6.60 10.28
N LYS A 21 -27.07 6.59 9.70
CA LYS A 21 -27.98 5.46 9.88
C LYS A 21 -27.48 4.16 9.25
N ASP A 22 -26.60 4.28 8.26
CA ASP A 22 -26.00 3.14 7.57
C ASP A 22 -24.83 2.51 8.38
N ASP A 23 -24.37 3.22 9.43
CA ASP A 23 -23.29 2.77 10.31
C ASP A 23 -23.83 1.84 11.40
N ILE A 24 -24.08 0.59 11.03
CA ILE A 24 -24.71 -0.40 11.92
C ILE A 24 -23.70 -1.30 12.66
N THR A 25 -22.40 -1.21 12.33
CA THR A 25 -21.38 -2.15 12.80
C THR A 25 -21.31 -2.23 14.33
N LYS A 26 -21.33 -1.09 15.04
CA LYS A 26 -21.30 -1.07 16.52
C LYS A 26 -22.48 -1.81 17.14
N LYS A 27 -23.67 -1.61 16.63
CA LYS A 27 -24.91 -2.26 17.13
C LYS A 27 -24.86 -3.76 16.86
N THR A 28 -24.51 -4.14 15.65
CA THR A 28 -24.39 -5.55 15.25
C THR A 28 -23.33 -6.27 16.08
N LEU A 29 -22.20 -5.63 16.38
CA LEU A 29 -21.18 -6.22 17.25
C LEU A 29 -21.65 -6.31 18.71
N ALA A 30 -22.35 -5.29 19.23
CA ALA A 30 -22.93 -5.37 20.56
C ALA A 30 -23.93 -6.53 20.67
N GLU A 31 -24.80 -6.71 19.70
CA GLU A 31 -25.73 -7.85 19.64
C GLU A 31 -24.99 -9.19 19.54
N LEU A 32 -24.00 -9.27 18.66
CA LEU A 32 -23.19 -10.49 18.46
C LEU A 32 -22.51 -10.97 19.73
N PHE A 33 -21.97 -10.03 20.51
CA PHE A 33 -21.26 -10.33 21.74
C PHE A 33 -22.16 -10.26 23.00
N GLY A 34 -23.47 -10.14 22.84
CA GLY A 34 -24.42 -10.05 23.95
C GLY A 34 -24.15 -8.87 24.88
N SER A 35 -23.68 -7.75 24.34
CA SER A 35 -23.22 -6.58 25.08
C SER A 35 -24.13 -5.37 24.84
N ARG A 36 -24.12 -4.43 25.76
CA ARG A 36 -24.77 -3.14 25.63
C ARG A 36 -23.78 -2.07 25.17
N LEU A 37 -24.30 -1.04 24.51
CA LEU A 37 -23.49 0.14 24.19
C LEU A 37 -23.35 1.02 25.44
N VAL A 38 -22.11 1.45 25.70
CA VAL A 38 -21.75 2.38 26.77
C VAL A 38 -20.93 3.52 26.21
N CYS A 39 -20.98 4.68 26.85
CA CYS A 39 -20.16 5.82 26.45
C CYS A 39 -18.75 5.66 27.02
N ASP A 40 -17.73 5.67 26.15
CA ASP A 40 -16.34 5.81 26.57
C ASP A 40 -15.99 7.29 26.73
N GLN A 41 -15.64 7.68 27.96
CA GLN A 41 -15.38 9.07 28.28
C GLN A 41 -14.15 9.63 27.60
N THR A 42 -13.10 8.82 27.42
CA THR A 42 -11.86 9.23 26.74
C THR A 42 -12.15 9.57 25.28
N VAL A 43 -12.93 8.73 24.61
CA VAL A 43 -13.37 8.97 23.23
C VAL A 43 -14.28 10.20 23.17
N ALA A 44 -15.24 10.36 24.10
CA ALA A 44 -16.15 11.49 24.12
C ALA A 44 -15.39 12.83 24.22
N ASP A 45 -14.41 12.90 25.12
CA ASP A 45 -13.60 14.09 25.33
C ASP A 45 -12.67 14.38 24.14
N HIS A 46 -12.16 13.34 23.49
CA HIS A 46 -11.37 13.47 22.27
C HIS A 46 -12.20 14.01 21.11
N VAL A 47 -13.37 13.42 20.87
CA VAL A 47 -14.31 13.85 19.81
C VAL A 47 -14.72 15.31 20.02
N ARG A 48 -15.06 15.66 21.28
CA ARG A 48 -15.43 17.05 21.62
C ARG A 48 -14.31 18.01 21.27
N ARG A 49 -13.09 17.78 21.75
CA ARG A 49 -11.92 18.64 21.48
C ARG A 49 -11.63 18.78 20.00
N MET A 50 -11.71 17.68 19.25
CA MET A 50 -11.45 17.67 17.81
C MET A 50 -12.48 18.50 17.04
N LEU A 51 -13.75 18.45 17.41
CA LEU A 51 -14.82 19.22 16.77
C LEU A 51 -14.76 20.70 17.16
N GLU A 52 -14.54 21.03 18.43
CA GLU A 52 -14.37 22.39 18.92
C GLU A 52 -13.19 23.10 18.21
N ALA A 53 -12.07 22.42 18.04
CA ALA A 53 -10.92 22.94 17.31
C ALA A 53 -11.22 23.28 15.83
N ARG A 54 -12.28 22.68 15.26
CA ARG A 54 -12.73 22.91 13.88
C ARG A 54 -13.96 23.85 13.83
N GLY A 55 -14.40 24.37 14.95
CA GLY A 55 -15.63 25.20 15.05
C GLY A 55 -16.93 24.43 14.75
N ILE A 56 -16.91 23.11 14.93
CA ILE A 56 -18.08 22.25 14.68
C ILE A 56 -18.80 21.98 16.01
N GLU A 57 -20.13 22.12 16.00
CA GLU A 57 -20.96 21.86 17.17
C GLU A 57 -20.93 20.38 17.59
N TYR A 58 -20.73 20.13 18.88
CA TYR A 58 -20.80 18.80 19.47
C TYR A 58 -22.24 18.37 19.70
N ASN A 59 -22.91 17.94 18.63
CA ASN A 59 -24.31 17.53 18.63
C ASN A 59 -24.50 16.07 19.10
N ARG A 60 -25.76 15.60 19.15
CA ARG A 60 -26.10 14.23 19.58
C ARG A 60 -25.41 13.15 18.74
N LEU A 61 -25.36 13.29 17.42
CA LEU A 61 -24.75 12.31 16.52
C LEU A 61 -23.25 12.17 16.80
N ASN A 62 -22.58 13.28 17.12
CA ASN A 62 -21.17 13.29 17.48
C ASN A 62 -20.94 12.65 18.86
N ARG A 63 -21.85 12.81 19.82
CA ARG A 63 -21.79 12.10 21.13
C ARG A 63 -21.92 10.60 20.95
N ASP A 64 -22.80 10.15 20.07
CA ASP A 64 -23.05 8.74 19.81
C ASP A 64 -21.82 8.03 19.20
N GLN A 65 -20.84 8.78 18.67
CA GLN A 65 -19.55 8.21 18.23
C GLN A 65 -18.72 7.62 19.37
N ALA A 66 -18.88 8.13 20.58
CA ALA A 66 -18.23 7.59 21.78
C ALA A 66 -18.95 6.35 22.35
N LEU A 67 -20.09 5.94 21.80
CA LEU A 67 -20.75 4.70 22.21
C LEU A 67 -20.01 3.50 21.65
N VAL A 68 -19.63 2.58 22.52
CA VAL A 68 -18.93 1.33 22.19
C VAL A 68 -19.54 0.16 22.96
N PRO A 69 -19.48 -1.07 22.48
CA PRO A 69 -19.89 -2.25 23.25
C PRO A 69 -19.10 -2.38 24.55
N ALA A 70 -19.77 -2.57 25.67
CA ALA A 70 -19.13 -2.63 27.00
C ALA A 70 -18.11 -3.76 27.15
N CYS A 71 -18.18 -4.79 26.31
CA CYS A 71 -17.27 -5.93 26.32
C CYS A 71 -16.01 -5.73 25.46
N CYS A 72 -15.91 -4.64 24.70
CA CYS A 72 -14.74 -4.40 23.86
C CYS A 72 -13.64 -3.64 24.60
N THR A 73 -12.41 -3.84 24.16
CA THR A 73 -11.32 -2.93 24.44
C THR A 73 -11.32 -1.85 23.36
N VAL A 74 -11.42 -0.59 23.77
CA VAL A 74 -11.38 0.54 22.85
C VAL A 74 -9.97 0.73 22.31
N LEU A 75 -9.85 0.81 20.98
CA LEU A 75 -8.62 1.20 20.30
C LEU A 75 -8.73 2.70 19.99
N PHE A 76 -7.90 3.48 20.66
CA PHE A 76 -7.99 4.94 20.61
C PHE A 76 -7.54 5.47 19.24
N ASN A 77 -8.44 6.18 18.56
CA ASN A 77 -8.17 6.81 17.26
C ASN A 77 -7.72 8.26 17.45
N ALA A 78 -6.43 8.52 17.39
CA ALA A 78 -5.89 9.88 17.51
C ALA A 78 -6.17 10.77 16.29
N HIS A 79 -6.52 10.17 15.15
CA HIS A 79 -6.64 10.84 13.85
C HIS A 79 -8.08 11.09 13.39
N GLY A 80 -9.06 10.50 14.08
CA GLY A 80 -10.47 10.60 13.72
C GLY A 80 -11.40 10.51 14.90
N THR A 81 -12.69 10.56 14.62
CA THR A 81 -13.73 10.57 15.65
C THR A 81 -14.30 9.19 15.98
N ALA A 82 -14.10 8.21 15.12
CA ALA A 82 -14.57 6.84 15.32
C ALA A 82 -13.49 5.98 15.94
N PRO A 83 -13.66 5.46 17.17
CA PRO A 83 -12.69 4.56 17.79
C PRO A 83 -12.68 3.21 17.10
N GLY A 84 -11.54 2.53 17.11
CA GLY A 84 -11.49 1.11 16.83
C GLY A 84 -11.98 0.30 18.04
N MET A 85 -12.31 -0.96 17.82
CA MET A 85 -12.81 -1.87 18.86
C MET A 85 -12.15 -3.23 18.72
N TRP A 86 -11.69 -3.78 19.87
CA TRP A 86 -11.09 -5.09 19.97
C TRP A 86 -11.93 -5.98 20.86
N PHE A 87 -12.30 -7.15 20.36
CA PHE A 87 -13.09 -8.15 21.08
C PHE A 87 -12.31 -9.45 21.17
N GLU A 88 -12.38 -10.09 22.34
CA GLU A 88 -11.84 -11.44 22.53
C GLU A 88 -12.94 -12.35 23.06
N GLN A 89 -13.14 -13.48 22.41
CA GLN A 89 -14.07 -14.51 22.84
C GLN A 89 -13.62 -15.89 22.34
N ASN A 90 -13.61 -16.87 23.22
CA ASN A 90 -13.26 -18.27 22.89
C ASN A 90 -11.91 -18.44 22.17
N GLY A 91 -10.91 -17.67 22.57
CA GLY A 91 -9.56 -17.69 21.97
C GLY A 91 -9.44 -16.95 20.63
N LYS A 92 -10.54 -16.41 20.12
CA LYS A 92 -10.60 -15.67 18.86
C LYS A 92 -10.65 -14.17 19.09
N VAL A 93 -10.16 -13.42 18.11
CA VAL A 93 -10.12 -11.96 18.14
C VAL A 93 -10.96 -11.40 16.99
N VAL A 94 -11.79 -10.41 17.31
CA VAL A 94 -12.50 -9.61 16.31
C VAL A 94 -12.11 -8.16 16.48
N VAL A 95 -11.61 -7.54 15.42
CA VAL A 95 -11.22 -6.13 15.41
C VAL A 95 -12.13 -5.38 14.47
N SER A 96 -12.64 -4.24 14.90
CA SER A 96 -13.43 -3.34 14.04
C SER A 96 -12.76 -1.97 13.98
N LEU A 97 -12.54 -1.49 12.76
CA LEU A 97 -11.79 -0.27 12.45
C LEU A 97 -12.62 0.70 11.61
N PRO A 98 -12.32 2.01 11.66
CA PRO A 98 -12.91 3.00 10.77
C PRO A 98 -12.74 2.64 9.29
N GLY A 99 -13.66 3.15 8.45
CA GLY A 99 -13.59 2.98 7.00
C GLY A 99 -12.62 3.93 6.30
N VAL A 100 -12.19 5.02 6.96
CA VAL A 100 -11.24 5.98 6.42
C VAL A 100 -9.85 5.35 6.38
N PRO A 101 -9.21 5.19 5.21
CA PRO A 101 -7.94 4.44 5.08
C PRO A 101 -6.84 4.95 5.99
N PHE A 102 -6.65 6.26 6.05
CA PHE A 102 -5.64 6.90 6.90
C PHE A 102 -5.80 6.56 8.40
N GLU A 103 -7.02 6.63 8.91
CA GLU A 103 -7.34 6.28 10.32
C GLU A 103 -7.13 4.79 10.57
N MET A 104 -7.58 3.96 9.65
CA MET A 104 -7.46 2.50 9.72
C MET A 104 -5.99 2.05 9.72
N GLU A 105 -5.15 2.61 8.87
CA GLU A 105 -3.72 2.29 8.78
C GLU A 105 -2.98 2.63 10.08
N HIS A 106 -3.27 3.78 10.69
CA HIS A 106 -2.67 4.16 11.98
C HIS A 106 -3.12 3.22 13.10
N LEU A 107 -4.43 2.96 13.22
CA LEU A 107 -4.95 2.02 14.21
C LEU A 107 -4.38 0.60 14.03
N MET A 108 -4.23 0.14 12.79
CA MET A 108 -3.59 -1.14 12.52
C MET A 108 -2.14 -1.17 13.01
N THR A 109 -1.37 -0.12 12.70
CA THR A 109 0.06 -0.06 13.00
C THR A 109 0.31 0.10 14.50
N ASP A 110 -0.41 1.03 15.14
CA ASP A 110 -0.09 1.50 16.48
C ASP A 110 -0.78 0.67 17.57
N GLU A 111 -1.98 0.12 17.29
CA GLU A 111 -2.80 -0.58 18.26
C GLU A 111 -2.98 -2.08 17.97
N VAL A 112 -3.40 -2.41 16.74
CA VAL A 112 -3.82 -3.79 16.40
C VAL A 112 -2.63 -4.72 16.24
N MET A 113 -1.64 -4.34 15.44
CA MET A 113 -0.48 -5.20 15.16
C MET A 113 0.35 -5.54 16.41
N PRO A 114 0.62 -4.58 17.33
CA PRO A 114 1.31 -4.90 18.59
C PRO A 114 0.52 -5.90 19.45
N ARG A 115 -0.82 -5.72 19.56
CA ARG A 115 -1.70 -6.62 20.34
C ARG A 115 -1.76 -8.01 19.73
N LEU A 116 -1.87 -8.12 18.39
CA LEU A 116 -1.85 -9.41 17.71
C LEU A 116 -0.52 -10.13 17.92
N LYS A 117 0.61 -9.43 17.82
CA LYS A 117 1.94 -10.00 18.08
C LYS A 117 2.10 -10.49 19.54
N ALA A 118 1.55 -9.75 20.49
CA ALA A 118 1.59 -10.15 21.89
C ALA A 118 0.66 -11.34 22.19
N ARG A 119 -0.48 -11.42 21.51
CA ARG A 119 -1.53 -12.43 21.75
C ARG A 119 -1.28 -13.76 21.07
N PHE A 120 -0.69 -13.73 19.87
CA PHE A 120 -0.44 -14.90 19.05
C PHE A 120 1.06 -15.11 18.87
N SER A 121 1.51 -16.36 18.99
CA SER A 121 2.87 -16.75 18.59
C SER A 121 2.95 -16.71 17.07
N LEU A 122 3.17 -15.53 16.51
CA LEU A 122 3.26 -15.36 15.06
C LEU A 122 4.61 -15.91 14.59
N ARG A 123 4.56 -16.87 13.68
CA ARG A 123 5.75 -17.35 12.98
C ARG A 123 6.28 -16.25 12.07
N GLN A 124 7.58 -15.99 12.12
CA GLN A 124 8.20 -15.00 11.26
C GLN A 124 8.18 -15.47 9.80
N ILE A 125 7.68 -14.61 8.94
CA ILE A 125 7.84 -14.74 7.49
C ILE A 125 8.86 -13.69 7.08
N VAL A 126 9.99 -14.14 6.54
CA VAL A 126 11.00 -13.26 5.96
C VAL A 126 10.85 -13.30 4.47
N HIS A 127 10.72 -12.16 3.83
CA HIS A 127 10.76 -12.07 2.38
C HIS A 127 11.52 -10.82 1.92
N ARG A 128 12.16 -10.96 0.77
CA ARG A 128 12.80 -9.89 0.03
C ARG A 128 12.36 -9.96 -1.42
N THR A 129 12.34 -8.83 -2.07
CA THR A 129 11.92 -8.72 -3.47
C THR A 129 13.02 -8.08 -4.30
N LEU A 130 13.38 -8.71 -5.41
CA LEU A 130 14.25 -8.17 -6.44
C LEU A 130 13.40 -7.71 -7.61
N ILE A 131 13.65 -6.53 -8.15
CA ILE A 131 12.93 -5.97 -9.28
C ILE A 131 13.77 -6.14 -10.53
N THR A 132 13.18 -6.78 -11.55
CA THR A 132 13.82 -6.96 -12.86
C THR A 132 12.99 -6.31 -13.96
N ALA A 133 13.65 -5.88 -15.05
CA ALA A 133 13.00 -5.42 -16.27
C ALA A 133 13.79 -5.83 -17.52
N GLY A 134 13.14 -5.73 -18.68
CA GLY A 134 13.74 -6.00 -19.98
C GLY A 134 13.71 -7.47 -20.41
N LEU A 135 13.09 -8.34 -19.62
CA LEU A 135 12.80 -9.74 -19.98
C LEU A 135 11.31 -10.04 -19.72
N ALA A 136 10.74 -10.84 -20.58
CA ALA A 136 9.47 -11.49 -20.31
C ALA A 136 9.65 -12.53 -19.19
N GLU A 137 8.58 -12.81 -18.41
CA GLU A 137 8.63 -13.78 -17.30
C GLU A 137 9.20 -15.13 -17.70
N SER A 138 8.75 -15.69 -18.84
CA SER A 138 9.21 -17.00 -19.33
C SER A 138 10.72 -17.01 -19.64
N MET A 139 11.22 -15.94 -20.28
CA MET A 139 12.64 -15.81 -20.59
C MET A 139 13.49 -15.61 -19.32
N LEU A 140 12.94 -14.91 -18.34
CA LEU A 140 13.59 -14.74 -17.04
C LEU A 140 13.67 -16.08 -16.32
N ALA A 141 12.59 -16.83 -16.25
CA ALA A 141 12.52 -18.14 -15.61
C ALA A 141 13.50 -19.13 -16.24
N GLU A 142 13.57 -19.21 -17.58
CA GLU A 142 14.52 -20.04 -18.29
C GLU A 142 15.97 -19.66 -17.93
N LYS A 143 16.28 -18.36 -17.90
CA LYS A 143 17.62 -17.85 -17.64
C LYS A 143 18.12 -18.10 -16.21
N ILE A 144 17.23 -18.21 -15.25
CA ILE A 144 17.55 -18.41 -13.83
C ILE A 144 17.22 -19.81 -13.31
N ALA A 145 16.79 -20.73 -14.18
CA ALA A 145 16.33 -22.06 -13.82
C ALA A 145 17.33 -22.86 -12.95
N ASP A 146 18.61 -22.85 -13.30
CA ASP A 146 19.63 -23.56 -12.53
C ASP A 146 19.80 -22.98 -11.12
N TRP A 147 19.74 -21.66 -11.00
CA TRP A 147 19.79 -20.97 -9.71
C TRP A 147 18.53 -21.26 -8.89
N GLU A 148 17.35 -21.22 -9.50
CA GLU A 148 16.08 -21.53 -8.83
C GLU A 148 16.07 -22.98 -8.31
N ASN A 149 16.51 -23.94 -9.11
CA ASN A 149 16.61 -25.35 -8.72
C ASN A 149 17.62 -25.60 -7.59
N ALA A 150 18.64 -24.74 -7.46
CA ALA A 150 19.66 -24.81 -6.41
C ALA A 150 19.29 -24.08 -5.12
N LEU A 151 18.11 -23.46 -5.04
CA LEU A 151 17.66 -22.78 -3.82
C LEU A 151 17.49 -23.76 -2.66
N PRO A 152 17.83 -23.35 -1.42
CA PRO A 152 17.51 -24.12 -0.23
C PRO A 152 16.01 -24.45 -0.15
N PRO A 153 15.61 -25.65 0.30
CA PRO A 153 14.20 -26.10 0.29
C PRO A 153 13.23 -25.22 1.09
N TYR A 154 13.75 -24.45 2.05
CA TYR A 154 12.96 -23.53 2.87
C TYR A 154 12.76 -22.14 2.22
N LEU A 155 13.44 -21.86 1.09
CA LEU A 155 13.25 -20.64 0.33
C LEU A 155 12.30 -20.89 -0.85
N HIS A 156 11.28 -20.05 -0.93
CA HIS A 156 10.26 -20.13 -1.98
C HIS A 156 10.37 -18.93 -2.89
N LEU A 157 10.58 -19.16 -4.18
CA LEU A 157 10.56 -18.12 -5.20
C LEU A 157 9.14 -17.90 -5.71
N ALA A 158 8.77 -16.65 -5.87
CA ALA A 158 7.54 -16.24 -6.55
C ALA A 158 7.86 -15.19 -7.62
N TYR A 159 7.28 -15.39 -8.81
CA TYR A 159 7.28 -14.41 -9.89
C TYR A 159 6.05 -13.54 -9.76
N LEU A 160 6.25 -12.23 -9.75
CA LEU A 160 5.19 -11.21 -9.59
C LEU A 160 5.28 -10.25 -10.77
N PRO A 161 4.66 -10.61 -11.93
CA PRO A 161 4.69 -9.79 -13.11
C PRO A 161 3.86 -8.52 -12.95
N ALA A 162 4.35 -7.43 -13.54
CA ALA A 162 3.65 -6.18 -13.69
C ALA A 162 4.08 -5.54 -15.03
N PRO A 163 3.33 -4.56 -15.59
CA PRO A 163 3.71 -3.94 -16.85
C PRO A 163 5.16 -3.44 -16.84
N GLY A 164 5.99 -4.02 -17.74
CA GLY A 164 7.40 -3.66 -17.91
C GLY A 164 8.38 -4.19 -16.86
N VAL A 165 7.92 -4.88 -15.83
CA VAL A 165 8.79 -5.42 -14.77
C VAL A 165 8.32 -6.81 -14.32
N VAL A 166 9.27 -7.63 -13.85
CA VAL A 166 8.98 -8.84 -13.10
C VAL A 166 9.67 -8.72 -11.74
N ARG A 167 8.90 -8.86 -10.66
CA ARG A 167 9.48 -8.91 -9.32
C ARG A 167 9.68 -10.36 -8.91
N LEU A 168 10.89 -10.69 -8.48
CA LEU A 168 11.24 -11.98 -7.93
C LEU A 168 11.24 -11.88 -6.41
N ARG A 169 10.31 -12.58 -5.74
CA ARG A 169 10.22 -12.59 -4.29
C ARG A 169 10.70 -13.91 -3.73
N LEU A 170 11.77 -13.87 -2.94
CA LEU A 170 12.15 -14.99 -2.07
C LEU A 170 11.46 -14.87 -0.73
N SER A 171 10.85 -15.96 -0.28
CA SER A 171 10.15 -16.04 1.00
C SER A 171 10.63 -17.25 1.76
N ALA A 172 10.83 -17.09 3.08
CA ALA A 172 11.04 -18.18 4.01
C ALA A 172 9.96 -18.15 5.08
N TYR A 173 9.39 -19.30 5.36
CA TYR A 173 8.32 -19.47 6.35
C TYR A 173 8.87 -20.23 7.55
N GLU A 174 8.43 -19.85 8.75
CA GLU A 174 8.69 -20.59 10.00
C GLU A 174 10.16 -20.70 10.42
N VAL A 175 10.99 -19.75 10.03
CA VAL A 175 12.41 -19.78 10.33
C VAL A 175 12.77 -18.73 11.38
N GLU A 176 13.49 -19.12 12.40
CA GLU A 176 14.02 -18.19 13.39
C GLU A 176 15.34 -17.56 12.92
N GLY A 177 15.41 -16.23 13.02
CA GLY A 177 16.67 -15.51 13.12
C GLY A 177 17.15 -14.74 11.90
N GLU A 178 18.15 -13.92 12.14
CA GLU A 178 18.89 -13.10 11.17
C GLU A 178 19.55 -13.92 10.05
N SER A 179 19.85 -15.18 10.31
CA SER A 179 20.47 -16.13 9.37
C SER A 179 19.70 -16.25 8.05
N VAL A 180 18.38 -16.21 8.06
CA VAL A 180 17.55 -16.33 6.85
C VAL A 180 17.58 -15.07 5.99
N SER A 181 17.57 -13.91 6.60
CA SER A 181 17.72 -12.65 5.87
C SER A 181 19.06 -12.60 5.12
N HIS A 182 20.13 -12.99 5.78
CA HIS A 182 21.46 -13.09 5.16
C HIS A 182 21.51 -14.12 4.02
N GLU A 183 20.82 -15.26 4.20
CA GLU A 183 20.75 -16.24 3.12
C GLU A 183 20.01 -15.71 1.90
N ILE A 184 18.87 -15.04 2.08
CA ILE A 184 18.14 -14.41 0.98
C ILE A 184 18.99 -13.36 0.28
N ASP A 185 19.71 -12.52 1.04
CA ASP A 185 20.61 -11.50 0.48
C ASP A 185 21.76 -12.15 -0.31
N ARG A 186 22.31 -13.28 0.17
CA ARG A 186 23.31 -14.07 -0.53
C ARG A 186 22.77 -14.63 -1.85
N GLN A 187 21.57 -15.18 -1.85
CA GLN A 187 20.91 -15.72 -3.03
C GLN A 187 20.65 -14.63 -4.07
N PHE A 188 20.18 -13.46 -3.66
CA PHE A 188 20.01 -12.34 -4.59
C PHE A 188 21.34 -11.78 -5.10
N ALA A 189 22.39 -11.77 -4.30
CA ALA A 189 23.72 -11.41 -4.78
C ALA A 189 24.26 -12.40 -5.84
N ALA A 190 23.97 -13.70 -5.69
CA ALA A 190 24.27 -14.70 -6.71
C ALA A 190 23.45 -14.47 -7.99
N LEU A 191 22.15 -14.23 -7.85
CA LEU A 191 21.25 -13.95 -8.96
C LEU A 191 21.66 -12.69 -9.74
N GLN A 192 22.09 -11.63 -9.07
CA GLN A 192 22.61 -10.43 -9.72
C GLN A 192 23.80 -10.67 -10.64
N ARG A 193 24.62 -11.68 -10.34
CA ARG A 193 25.76 -12.06 -11.21
C ARG A 193 25.29 -12.77 -12.47
N ILE A 194 24.15 -13.47 -12.42
CA ILE A 194 23.56 -14.19 -13.55
C ILE A 194 22.85 -13.21 -14.49
N ILE A 195 22.10 -12.25 -13.93
CA ILE A 195 21.26 -11.33 -14.69
C ILE A 195 21.58 -9.83 -14.42
N PRO A 196 22.85 -9.39 -14.45
CA PRO A 196 23.25 -8.05 -13.98
C PRO A 196 22.61 -6.89 -14.74
N ARG A 197 22.26 -7.10 -16.03
CA ARG A 197 21.66 -6.07 -16.89
C ARG A 197 20.17 -5.88 -16.66
N TYR A 198 19.53 -6.82 -16.00
CA TYR A 198 18.06 -6.85 -15.84
C TYR A 198 17.62 -6.46 -14.43
N VAL A 199 18.52 -6.43 -13.46
CA VAL A 199 18.21 -6.04 -12.08
C VAL A 199 18.13 -4.52 -11.98
N LEU A 200 16.99 -4.01 -11.52
CA LEU A 200 16.73 -2.59 -11.33
C LEU A 200 16.88 -2.15 -9.87
N GLY A 201 16.52 -3.01 -8.93
CA GLY A 201 16.54 -2.65 -7.51
C GLY A 201 15.89 -3.71 -6.64
N PHE A 202 15.67 -3.33 -5.39
CA PHE A 202 15.13 -4.21 -4.37
C PHE A 202 13.87 -3.63 -3.73
N GLU A 203 13.13 -4.50 -3.07
CA GLU A 203 11.96 -4.24 -2.24
C GLU A 203 10.80 -3.61 -3.02
N ARG A 204 10.24 -2.52 -2.48
CA ARG A 204 9.08 -1.83 -3.05
C ARG A 204 9.45 -0.61 -3.88
N ALA A 205 10.73 -0.48 -4.26
CA ALA A 205 11.14 0.68 -5.04
C ALA A 205 10.24 0.85 -6.28
N THR A 206 9.75 2.04 -6.46
CA THR A 206 8.97 2.41 -7.63
C THR A 206 9.91 2.67 -8.82
N MET A 207 9.40 2.59 -10.04
CA MET A 207 10.20 2.92 -11.23
C MET A 207 10.76 4.34 -11.15
N GLN A 208 10.00 5.26 -10.61
CA GLN A 208 10.41 6.66 -10.45
C GLN A 208 11.58 6.79 -9.50
N GLU A 209 11.57 6.08 -8.36
CA GLU A 209 12.69 6.07 -7.41
C GLU A 209 13.94 5.42 -7.99
N ILE A 210 13.78 4.37 -8.79
CA ILE A 210 14.90 3.71 -9.48
C ILE A 210 15.54 4.70 -10.47
N VAL A 211 14.73 5.39 -11.29
CA VAL A 211 15.21 6.39 -12.25
C VAL A 211 15.81 7.59 -11.53
N HIS A 212 15.19 8.08 -10.45
CA HIS A 212 15.72 9.13 -9.58
C HIS A 212 17.16 8.80 -9.13
N ASN A 213 17.34 7.62 -8.53
CA ASN A 213 18.65 7.17 -8.04
C ASN A 213 19.67 7.04 -9.18
N LEU A 214 19.24 6.57 -10.35
CA LEU A 214 20.11 6.41 -11.51
C LEU A 214 20.58 7.76 -12.07
N LEU A 215 19.67 8.70 -12.28
CA LEU A 215 19.96 10.04 -12.80
C LEU A 215 20.86 10.82 -11.84
N THR A 216 20.55 10.77 -10.54
CA THR A 216 21.35 11.43 -9.50
C THR A 216 22.78 10.90 -9.47
N ARG A 217 22.98 9.57 -9.46
CA ARG A 217 24.30 8.95 -9.47
C ARG A 217 25.10 9.29 -10.73
N ARG A 218 24.42 9.33 -11.89
CA ARG A 218 25.05 9.60 -13.19
C ARG A 218 25.20 11.10 -13.47
N ARG A 219 24.66 11.96 -12.62
CA ARG A 219 24.59 13.42 -12.83
C ARG A 219 23.96 13.78 -14.18
N GLN A 220 22.93 13.02 -14.56
CA GLN A 220 22.16 13.24 -15.77
C GLN A 220 20.90 14.03 -15.45
N THR A 221 20.37 14.74 -16.43
CA THR A 221 19.17 15.55 -16.28
C THR A 221 17.99 14.95 -17.06
N LEU A 222 16.78 15.31 -16.64
CA LEU A 222 15.53 14.87 -17.21
C LEU A 222 14.63 16.07 -17.48
N ALA A 223 14.02 16.10 -18.65
CA ALA A 223 12.88 16.95 -18.96
C ALA A 223 11.79 16.08 -19.59
N THR A 224 10.52 16.46 -19.42
CA THR A 224 9.38 15.75 -20.00
C THR A 224 8.56 16.62 -20.92
N ALA A 225 8.10 16.04 -22.02
CA ALA A 225 7.08 16.62 -22.90
C ALA A 225 5.89 15.67 -22.94
N GLU A 226 4.76 16.09 -22.43
CA GLU A 226 3.59 15.26 -22.23
C GLU A 226 2.38 15.79 -23.01
N SER A 227 1.50 14.89 -23.43
CA SER A 227 0.21 15.19 -24.06
C SER A 227 -0.90 14.45 -23.33
N CYS A 228 -1.26 13.23 -23.75
CA CYS A 228 -2.36 12.45 -23.16
C CYS A 228 -2.13 12.06 -21.70
N THR A 229 -0.89 12.02 -21.23
CA THR A 229 -0.53 11.78 -19.82
C THR A 229 -0.78 12.98 -18.90
N GLY A 230 -1.03 14.18 -19.49
CA GLY A 230 -1.50 15.36 -18.75
C GLY A 230 -0.55 15.86 -17.65
N GLY A 231 0.76 15.63 -17.75
CA GLY A 231 1.74 15.98 -16.71
C GLY A 231 1.97 14.88 -15.65
N SER A 232 1.35 13.71 -15.82
CA SER A 232 1.45 12.61 -14.85
C SER A 232 2.88 12.09 -14.67
N ILE A 233 3.71 12.11 -15.72
CA ILE A 233 5.11 11.69 -15.63
C ILE A 233 5.90 12.71 -14.81
N ALA A 234 5.78 13.99 -15.14
CA ALA A 234 6.41 15.08 -14.39
C ALA A 234 6.03 15.07 -12.92
N ALA A 235 4.72 14.92 -12.63
CA ALA A 235 4.21 14.87 -11.25
C ALA A 235 4.82 13.72 -10.45
N ARG A 236 4.98 12.54 -11.05
CA ARG A 236 5.59 11.37 -10.38
C ARG A 236 7.06 11.59 -10.03
N PHE A 237 7.83 12.29 -10.85
CA PHE A 237 9.23 12.61 -10.54
C PHE A 237 9.34 13.74 -9.52
N THR A 238 8.53 14.79 -9.66
CA THR A 238 8.56 15.93 -8.73
C THR A 238 8.02 15.60 -7.34
N ALA A 239 7.26 14.52 -7.18
CA ALA A 239 6.83 14.01 -5.87
C ALA A 239 7.99 13.43 -5.04
N ILE A 240 9.16 13.16 -5.65
CA ILE A 240 10.31 12.60 -4.95
C ILE A 240 11.18 13.75 -4.40
N PRO A 241 11.45 13.79 -3.08
CA PRO A 241 12.34 14.78 -2.51
C PRO A 241 13.71 14.76 -3.18
N GLY A 242 14.24 15.93 -3.51
CA GLY A 242 15.53 16.08 -4.21
C GLY A 242 15.45 15.96 -5.74
N ALA A 243 14.28 15.88 -6.34
CA ALA A 243 14.10 15.81 -7.79
C ALA A 243 14.72 17.01 -8.55
N SER A 244 14.83 18.17 -7.91
CA SER A 244 15.46 19.37 -8.50
C SER A 244 16.91 19.17 -8.91
N ALA A 245 17.59 18.15 -8.38
CA ALA A 245 18.96 17.82 -8.78
C ALA A 245 19.09 17.31 -10.22
N TYR A 246 18.00 16.81 -10.81
CA TYR A 246 18.01 16.21 -12.15
C TYR A 246 16.82 16.61 -13.02
N PHE A 247 15.68 16.94 -12.44
CA PHE A 247 14.46 17.28 -13.20
C PHE A 247 14.47 18.77 -13.54
N LEU A 248 14.59 19.10 -14.82
CA LEU A 248 14.74 20.49 -15.30
C LEU A 248 13.38 21.15 -15.54
N CYS A 249 12.52 20.48 -16.30
CA CYS A 249 11.18 20.98 -16.62
C CYS A 249 10.25 19.89 -17.13
N GLY A 250 8.94 20.15 -17.08
CA GLY A 250 7.91 19.36 -17.74
C GLY A 250 6.96 20.28 -18.51
N VAL A 251 6.68 19.96 -19.76
CA VAL A 251 5.74 20.68 -20.60
C VAL A 251 4.56 19.77 -20.91
N VAL A 252 3.34 20.27 -20.72
CA VAL A 252 2.11 19.59 -21.13
C VAL A 252 1.55 20.32 -22.35
N ALA A 253 1.84 19.80 -23.53
CA ALA A 253 1.38 20.34 -24.81
C ALA A 253 0.19 19.51 -25.31
N TYR A 254 -1.04 19.91 -24.95
CA TYR A 254 -2.23 19.11 -25.22
C TYR A 254 -2.82 19.40 -26.60
N SER A 255 -2.90 20.68 -27.02
CA SER A 255 -3.36 21.06 -28.36
C SER A 255 -2.25 20.92 -29.39
N ASN A 256 -2.63 20.75 -30.67
CA ASN A 256 -1.67 20.73 -31.76
C ASN A 256 -0.91 22.05 -31.88
N GLU A 257 -1.58 23.16 -31.65
CA GLU A 257 -0.96 24.49 -31.63
C GLU A 257 0.12 24.58 -30.52
N SER A 258 -0.17 24.10 -29.29
CA SER A 258 0.81 24.07 -28.25
C SER A 258 2.00 23.17 -28.54
N LYS A 259 1.78 22.04 -29.22
CA LYS A 259 2.87 21.14 -29.63
C LYS A 259 3.82 21.83 -30.60
N SER A 260 3.27 22.55 -31.57
CA SER A 260 4.08 23.30 -32.56
C SER A 260 4.77 24.50 -31.93
N ASN A 261 4.05 25.31 -31.14
CA ASN A 261 4.59 26.57 -30.62
C ASN A 261 5.59 26.38 -29.50
N LEU A 262 5.35 25.41 -28.59
CA LEU A 262 6.21 25.19 -27.41
C LEU A 262 7.31 24.17 -27.67
N LEU A 263 7.04 23.15 -28.47
CA LEU A 263 7.94 22.01 -28.64
C LEU A 263 8.55 21.95 -30.07
N GLY A 264 8.15 22.86 -30.97
CA GLY A 264 8.64 22.87 -32.35
C GLY A 264 8.21 21.65 -33.18
N VAL A 265 7.11 21.01 -32.82
CA VAL A 265 6.59 19.87 -33.58
C VAL A 265 6.07 20.34 -34.93
N ASP A 266 6.52 19.71 -36.00
CA ASP A 266 6.07 20.03 -37.34
C ASP A 266 4.54 19.85 -37.45
N PRO A 267 3.79 20.90 -37.86
CA PRO A 267 2.36 20.80 -38.06
C PRO A 267 1.95 19.67 -39.00
N LEU A 268 2.77 19.31 -39.99
CA LEU A 268 2.49 18.21 -40.91
C LEU A 268 2.50 16.85 -40.22
N SER A 269 3.28 16.69 -39.14
CA SER A 269 3.31 15.46 -38.35
C SER A 269 2.08 15.31 -37.46
N LEU A 270 1.29 16.37 -37.26
CA LEU A 270 0.10 16.40 -36.42
C LEU A 270 -1.21 16.27 -37.22
N ILE A 271 -1.12 16.19 -38.57
CA ILE A 271 -2.28 15.91 -39.38
C ILE A 271 -2.73 14.48 -39.13
N PRO A 272 -4.04 14.22 -38.80
CA PRO A 272 -4.54 12.87 -38.66
C PRO A 272 -4.29 12.12 -39.99
N ILE A 273 -3.38 11.17 -39.97
CA ILE A 273 -3.33 10.16 -41.00
C ILE A 273 -4.63 9.40 -40.81
N SER A 274 -5.57 9.55 -41.75
CA SER A 274 -6.84 8.82 -41.71
C SER A 274 -6.52 7.34 -41.82
N GLU A 275 -6.45 6.65 -40.68
CA GLU A 275 -6.50 5.21 -40.69
C GLU A 275 -7.89 4.81 -41.17
N PRO A 276 -7.98 4.01 -42.23
CA PRO A 276 -9.23 3.41 -42.61
C PRO A 276 -9.62 2.42 -41.50
N THR A 277 -10.66 2.77 -40.80
CA THR A 277 -11.42 1.86 -39.93
C THR A 277 -10.73 1.38 -38.66
N ARG A 278 -10.93 2.08 -37.53
CA ARG A 278 -11.11 1.36 -36.30
C ARG A 278 -12.41 0.55 -36.41
N LEU A 279 -12.28 -0.76 -36.60
CA LEU A 279 -13.37 -1.69 -36.36
C LEU A 279 -13.85 -1.50 -34.92
N ARG A 280 -15.13 -1.19 -34.76
CA ARG A 280 -15.83 -1.08 -33.49
C ARG A 280 -15.96 -2.46 -32.83
#